data_6fc78414efced3793df0cbbb6fa7c257
#
_entry.id   6fc78414efced3793df0cbbb6fa7c257
#
_cell.length_a   1.000
_cell.length_b   1.000
_cell.length_c   1.000
_cell.angle_alpha   90.00
_cell.angle_beta   90.00
_cell.angle_gamma   90.00
#
_symmetry.space_group_name_H-M   'P 1'
#
loop_
_entity.id
_entity.type
_entity.pdbx_description
1 polymer ?
#
loop_
_entity_poly.entity_id
_entity_poly.type
_entity_poly.pdbx_seq_one_letter_code
_entity_poly.pdbx_strand_id
1 'polypeptide(L)'
;MSTTLRPPLLIGNIEREQSSQSPTAKTQAMIHLLLAALLGGLLMPPAPPAVWEWPTEGPHRILRDFQAPATPWGAGHRGLDLQATGPTVVAPLGGVVSFSGDVVDRGVLTITGPGGERVSLEPVTSELRSGDWVQRGEPIAELQGGHCAQLCLHLGLRVSDSYRSPRLELGVPLRAVLLPWEIQALG
;
A
#
# COMPACT_ATOMS: atom_id res chain seq x y z
N MET A 1 -67.33 -62.48 -54.67
CA MET A 1 -66.97 -62.17 -53.27
C MET A 1 -65.44 -62.09 -53.23
N SER A 2 -64.94 -60.87 -53.31
CA SER A 2 -63.49 -60.63 -53.31
C SER A 2 -63.06 -59.96 -51.97
N THR A 3 -62.31 -60.66 -51.19
CA THR A 3 -61.81 -60.19 -49.92
C THR A 3 -60.45 -59.60 -50.12
N THR A 4 -60.30 -58.28 -50.00
CA THR A 4 -59.05 -57.53 -50.16
C THR A 4 -58.38 -57.51 -48.79
N LEU A 5 -57.25 -58.16 -48.67
CA LEU A 5 -56.34 -58.07 -47.51
C LEU A 5 -55.49 -56.82 -47.59
N ARG A 6 -55.48 -55.95 -46.57
CA ARG A 6 -54.58 -54.84 -46.38
C ARG A 6 -53.27 -55.30 -45.71
N PRO A 7 -52.11 -54.85 -46.12
CA PRO A 7 -50.88 -55.15 -45.43
C PRO A 7 -50.69 -54.21 -44.17
N PRO A 8 -49.91 -54.67 -43.16
CA PRO A 8 -49.68 -53.93 -41.93
C PRO A 8 -48.68 -52.77 -42.11
N LEU A 9 -48.96 -51.68 -41.42
CA LEU A 9 -48.12 -50.50 -41.33
C LEU A 9 -46.86 -50.82 -40.47
N LEU A 10 -45.68 -50.68 -41.08
CA LEU A 10 -44.38 -50.68 -40.39
C LEU A 10 -44.22 -49.39 -39.65
N ILE A 11 -44.24 -49.43 -38.31
CA ILE A 11 -43.87 -48.30 -37.43
C ILE A 11 -42.33 -48.29 -37.40
N GLY A 12 -41.74 -47.33 -38.09
CA GLY A 12 -40.29 -47.07 -38.05
C GLY A 12 -39.93 -46.47 -36.67
N ASN A 13 -39.08 -47.15 -35.92
CA ASN A 13 -38.43 -46.63 -34.76
C ASN A 13 -37.45 -45.57 -35.20
N ILE A 14 -37.75 -44.33 -34.83
CA ILE A 14 -36.76 -43.20 -34.95
C ILE A 14 -35.89 -43.34 -33.72
N GLU A 15 -34.78 -44.04 -33.84
CA GLU A 15 -33.67 -43.97 -32.89
C GLU A 15 -33.06 -42.58 -33.01
N ARG A 16 -33.25 -41.74 -31.97
CA ARG A 16 -32.63 -40.43 -31.84
C ARG A 16 -31.20 -40.69 -31.38
N GLU A 17 -30.27 -40.80 -32.31
CA GLU A 17 -28.84 -40.86 -32.08
C GLU A 17 -28.41 -39.55 -31.46
N GLN A 18 -28.26 -39.50 -30.12
CA GLN A 18 -27.63 -38.40 -29.42
C GLN A 18 -26.14 -38.50 -29.70
N SER A 19 -25.69 -37.75 -30.71
CA SER A 19 -24.29 -37.49 -30.98
C SER A 19 -23.67 -36.73 -29.81
N SER A 20 -23.07 -37.48 -28.87
CA SER A 20 -22.18 -36.93 -27.84
C SER A 20 -20.88 -36.53 -28.53
N GLN A 21 -20.84 -35.30 -29.02
CA GLN A 21 -19.60 -34.72 -29.54
C GLN A 21 -18.69 -34.37 -28.36
N SER A 22 -17.70 -35.22 -28.11
CA SER A 22 -16.59 -34.88 -27.22
C SER A 22 -15.88 -33.61 -27.72
N PRO A 23 -15.49 -32.71 -26.86
CA PRO A 23 -14.80 -31.49 -27.26
C PRO A 23 -13.53 -31.86 -28.06
N THR A 24 -13.36 -31.22 -29.21
CA THR A 24 -12.19 -31.47 -30.06
C THR A 24 -10.89 -31.15 -29.30
N ALA A 25 -9.78 -31.81 -29.64
CA ALA A 25 -8.48 -31.62 -29.00
C ALA A 25 -8.07 -30.15 -28.91
N LYS A 26 -8.49 -29.31 -29.85
CA LYS A 26 -8.28 -27.86 -29.84
C LYS A 26 -9.04 -27.16 -28.71
N THR A 27 -10.27 -27.57 -28.45
CA THR A 27 -11.10 -27.00 -27.35
C THR A 27 -10.55 -27.40 -25.99
N GLN A 28 -10.10 -28.64 -25.84
CA GLN A 28 -9.45 -29.10 -24.61
C GLN A 28 -8.13 -28.38 -24.33
N ALA A 29 -7.28 -28.19 -25.34
CA ALA A 29 -6.03 -27.44 -25.22
C ALA A 29 -6.27 -25.98 -24.79
N MET A 30 -7.30 -25.33 -25.32
CA MET A 30 -7.67 -23.96 -24.98
C MET A 30 -8.18 -23.84 -23.54
N ILE A 31 -8.97 -24.82 -23.06
CA ILE A 31 -9.43 -24.86 -21.67
C ILE A 31 -8.26 -25.06 -20.70
N HIS A 32 -7.30 -25.92 -21.03
CA HIS A 32 -6.11 -26.11 -20.18
C HIS A 32 -5.21 -24.88 -20.14
N LEU A 33 -5.05 -24.15 -21.24
CA LEU A 33 -4.31 -22.88 -21.31
C LEU A 33 -4.99 -21.79 -20.46
N LEU A 34 -6.32 -21.69 -20.50
CA LEU A 34 -7.07 -20.72 -19.71
C LEU A 34 -7.02 -21.05 -18.20
N LEU A 35 -7.13 -22.33 -17.84
CA LEU A 35 -6.98 -22.80 -16.47
C LEU A 35 -5.57 -22.56 -15.93
N ALA A 36 -4.53 -22.82 -16.73
CA ALA A 36 -3.15 -22.56 -16.34
C ALA A 36 -2.88 -21.04 -16.15
N ALA A 37 -3.46 -20.18 -16.97
CA ALA A 37 -3.37 -18.73 -16.82
C ALA A 37 -4.12 -18.24 -15.56
N LEU A 38 -5.26 -18.83 -15.25
CA LEU A 38 -6.00 -18.50 -14.02
C LEU A 38 -5.27 -18.95 -12.75
N LEU A 39 -4.71 -20.17 -12.75
CA LEU A 39 -3.91 -20.66 -11.61
C LEU A 39 -2.57 -19.93 -11.46
N GLY A 40 -1.93 -19.52 -12.56
CA GLY A 40 -0.69 -18.75 -12.54
C GLY A 40 -0.86 -17.37 -11.91
N GLY A 41 -2.03 -16.74 -12.04
CA GLY A 41 -2.37 -15.48 -11.38
C GLY A 41 -2.54 -15.57 -9.85
N LEU A 42 -2.90 -16.75 -9.33
CA LEU A 42 -3.08 -16.98 -7.88
C LEU A 42 -1.77 -17.28 -7.12
N LEU A 43 -0.68 -17.56 -7.84
CA LEU A 43 0.62 -17.93 -7.26
C LEU A 43 1.66 -16.79 -7.30
N MET A 44 1.25 -15.55 -7.59
CA MET A 44 2.17 -14.42 -7.44
C MET A 44 2.52 -14.27 -5.95
N PRO A 45 3.81 -14.33 -5.58
CA PRO A 45 4.22 -14.01 -4.23
C PRO A 45 3.76 -12.58 -3.91
N PRO A 46 3.37 -12.32 -2.65
CA PRO A 46 3.06 -10.95 -2.24
C PRO A 46 4.25 -10.06 -2.59
N ALA A 47 3.97 -8.92 -3.22
CA ALA A 47 5.01 -7.93 -3.47
C ALA A 47 5.71 -7.62 -2.15
N PRO A 48 7.07 -7.54 -2.12
CA PRO A 48 7.78 -7.14 -0.93
C PRO A 48 7.21 -5.79 -0.44
N PRO A 49 7.12 -5.58 0.88
CA PRO A 49 6.64 -4.32 1.42
C PRO A 49 7.45 -3.19 0.79
N ALA A 50 6.76 -2.23 0.20
CA ALA A 50 7.40 -1.10 -0.44
C ALA A 50 8.15 -0.30 0.63
N VAL A 51 9.47 -0.25 0.55
CA VAL A 51 10.28 0.68 1.34
C VAL A 51 9.86 2.08 0.92
N TRP A 52 9.63 2.97 1.88
CA TRP A 52 9.28 4.35 1.60
C TRP A 52 10.43 5.07 0.90
N GLU A 53 10.07 6.05 0.06
CA GLU A 53 11.03 7.00 -0.48
C GLU A 53 11.45 7.99 0.61
N TRP A 54 12.73 8.37 0.64
CA TRP A 54 13.17 9.46 1.51
C TRP A 54 12.57 10.77 1.01
N PRO A 55 11.81 11.48 1.85
CA PRO A 55 11.05 12.64 1.40
C PRO A 55 11.89 13.89 1.19
N THR A 56 13.18 13.88 1.57
CA THR A 56 14.08 15.05 1.48
C THR A 56 15.25 14.80 0.57
N GLU A 57 15.69 15.85 -0.12
CA GLU A 57 16.95 15.84 -0.85
C GLU A 57 18.16 15.82 0.10
N GLY A 58 19.23 15.15 -0.32
CA GLY A 58 20.52 15.17 0.37
C GLY A 58 20.85 13.87 1.12
N PRO A 59 21.71 13.95 2.15
CA PRO A 59 22.10 12.77 2.90
C PRO A 59 20.91 12.25 3.71
N HIS A 60 20.63 10.97 3.63
CA HIS A 60 19.57 10.30 4.40
C HIS A 60 19.91 10.26 5.89
N ARG A 61 19.86 11.42 6.55
CA ARG A 61 20.27 11.61 7.94
C ARG A 61 19.10 12.02 8.82
N ILE A 62 18.94 11.31 9.93
CA ILE A 62 18.00 11.65 10.99
C ILE A 62 18.71 12.57 11.98
N LEU A 63 18.19 13.78 12.16
CA LEU A 63 18.68 14.78 13.11
C LEU A 63 18.13 14.55 14.50
N ARG A 64 16.83 14.19 14.57
CA ARG A 64 16.14 13.85 15.81
C ARG A 64 15.28 12.63 15.61
N ASP A 65 15.39 11.69 16.53
CA ASP A 65 14.69 10.41 16.47
C ASP A 65 13.30 10.50 17.12
N PHE A 66 12.45 9.53 16.77
CA PHE A 66 11.17 9.31 17.41
C PHE A 66 11.35 9.03 18.90
N GLN A 67 10.54 9.69 19.72
CA GLN A 67 10.45 9.47 21.15
C GLN A 67 8.98 9.36 21.55
N ALA A 68 8.52 8.15 21.82
CA ALA A 68 7.16 7.92 22.22
C ALA A 68 6.84 8.75 23.51
N PRO A 69 5.73 9.52 23.51
CA PRO A 69 5.28 10.18 24.72
C PRO A 69 4.82 9.14 25.75
N ALA A 70 5.08 9.39 27.04
CA ALA A 70 4.65 8.49 28.11
C ALA A 70 3.12 8.40 28.26
N THR A 71 2.40 9.41 27.80
CA THR A 71 0.93 9.46 27.75
C THR A 71 0.49 10.04 26.40
N PRO A 72 -0.74 9.83 25.94
CA PRO A 72 -1.21 10.36 24.65
C PRO A 72 -0.96 11.86 24.44
N TRP A 73 -0.98 12.64 25.54
CA TRP A 73 -0.79 14.10 25.54
C TRP A 73 0.56 14.55 26.13
N GLY A 74 1.39 13.59 26.52
CA GLY A 74 2.70 13.86 27.12
C GLY A 74 3.72 14.43 26.13
N ALA A 75 4.79 14.97 26.68
CA ALA A 75 5.95 15.39 25.90
C ALA A 75 6.59 14.19 25.20
N GLY A 76 7.04 14.41 23.98
CA GLY A 76 7.68 13.39 23.14
C GLY A 76 8.05 13.99 21.78
N HIS A 77 8.55 13.14 20.88
CA HIS A 77 8.79 13.48 19.48
C HIS A 77 8.05 12.48 18.60
N ARG A 78 6.96 12.89 17.97
CA ARG A 78 6.01 12.00 17.29
C ARG A 78 6.37 11.68 15.85
N GLY A 79 7.64 11.90 15.48
CA GLY A 79 8.16 11.64 14.13
C GLY A 79 9.67 11.59 14.10
N LEU A 80 10.24 11.79 12.94
CA LEU A 80 11.67 11.94 12.68
C LEU A 80 11.93 13.34 12.12
N ASP A 81 12.99 14.01 12.57
CA ASP A 81 13.47 15.20 11.88
C ASP A 81 14.57 14.78 10.91
N LEU A 82 14.30 14.96 9.62
CA LEU A 82 15.16 14.53 8.52
C LEU A 82 15.92 15.73 7.97
N GLN A 83 17.24 15.59 7.81
CA GLN A 83 18.06 16.63 7.19
C GLN A 83 17.65 16.81 5.72
N ALA A 84 17.60 18.06 5.28
CA ALA A 84 17.40 18.41 3.88
C ALA A 84 18.51 19.34 3.40
N THR A 85 18.85 19.24 2.10
CA THR A 85 19.81 20.13 1.42
C THR A 85 19.14 21.01 0.37
N GLY A 86 17.88 20.71 0.04
CA GLY A 86 17.04 21.46 -0.90
C GLY A 86 15.61 21.56 -0.40
N PRO A 87 14.80 22.40 -1.03
CA PRO A 87 13.42 22.63 -0.60
C PRO A 87 12.43 21.57 -1.07
N THR A 88 12.80 20.73 -2.04
CA THR A 88 11.86 19.75 -2.63
C THR A 88 11.50 18.67 -1.63
N VAL A 89 10.21 18.45 -1.45
CA VAL A 89 9.66 17.34 -0.66
C VAL A 89 8.93 16.37 -1.57
N VAL A 90 9.31 15.10 -1.53
CA VAL A 90 8.65 14.04 -2.31
C VAL A 90 7.78 13.17 -1.42
N ALA A 91 6.75 12.55 -2.01
CA ALA A 91 5.86 11.63 -1.31
C ALA A 91 6.63 10.38 -0.86
N PRO A 92 6.70 10.06 0.45
CA PRO A 92 7.38 8.85 0.92
C PRO A 92 6.66 7.57 0.50
N LEU A 93 5.35 7.63 0.29
CA LEU A 93 4.50 6.53 -0.17
C LEU A 93 3.43 7.07 -1.12
N GLY A 94 2.84 6.18 -1.92
CA GLY A 94 1.65 6.53 -2.71
C GLY A 94 0.40 6.52 -1.83
N GLY A 95 -0.50 7.48 -2.07
CA GLY A 95 -1.73 7.58 -1.28
C GLY A 95 -2.57 8.79 -1.63
N VAL A 96 -3.56 9.05 -0.80
CA VAL A 96 -4.48 10.20 -0.93
C VAL A 96 -4.10 11.27 0.09
N VAL A 97 -3.99 12.50 -0.36
CA VAL A 97 -3.85 13.65 0.53
C VAL A 97 -5.10 13.75 1.41
N SER A 98 -4.94 13.60 2.70
CA SER A 98 -6.03 13.69 3.68
C SER A 98 -6.10 15.04 4.38
N PHE A 99 -5.02 15.82 4.34
CA PHE A 99 -4.95 17.18 4.86
C PHE A 99 -3.86 17.96 4.14
N SER A 100 -4.13 19.23 3.81
CA SER A 100 -3.16 20.19 3.31
C SER A 100 -3.56 21.59 3.80
N GLY A 101 -2.71 22.22 4.59
CA GLY A 101 -3.00 23.55 5.16
C GLY A 101 -2.17 23.85 6.39
N ASP A 102 -2.45 25.00 7.00
CA ASP A 102 -1.73 25.46 8.18
C ASP A 102 -2.28 24.84 9.47
N VAL A 103 -1.37 24.42 10.34
CA VAL A 103 -1.66 24.04 11.71
C VAL A 103 -0.90 24.97 12.64
N VAL A 104 -1.63 25.89 13.27
CA VAL A 104 -1.13 26.98 14.12
C VAL A 104 -0.24 27.94 13.32
N ASP A 105 1.02 27.64 13.16
CA ASP A 105 2.04 28.53 12.61
C ASP A 105 2.88 27.89 11.46
N ARG A 106 2.49 26.72 11.01
CA ARG A 106 3.26 25.97 9.99
C ARG A 106 2.35 25.18 9.05
N GLY A 107 2.77 25.09 7.80
CA GLY A 107 2.09 24.28 6.82
C GLY A 107 2.34 22.79 7.05
N VAL A 108 1.28 22.00 6.92
CA VAL A 108 1.28 20.54 7.09
C VAL A 108 0.62 19.88 5.90
N LEU A 109 1.26 18.86 5.36
CA LEU A 109 0.68 17.97 4.36
C LEU A 109 0.58 16.57 4.95
N THR A 110 -0.62 15.97 4.90
CA THR A 110 -0.82 14.59 5.37
C THR A 110 -1.32 13.70 4.24
N ILE A 111 -0.66 12.57 4.05
CA ILE A 111 -1.02 11.53 3.08
C ILE A 111 -1.53 10.31 3.85
N THR A 112 -2.64 9.75 3.39
CA THR A 112 -3.14 8.45 3.86
C THR A 112 -2.78 7.38 2.84
N GLY A 113 -1.97 6.43 3.25
CA GLY A 113 -1.53 5.31 2.43
C GLY A 113 -2.57 4.20 2.33
N PRO A 114 -2.31 3.17 1.50
CA PRO A 114 -3.25 2.09 1.21
C PRO A 114 -3.55 1.20 2.43
N GLY A 115 -2.68 1.13 3.43
CA GLY A 115 -2.89 0.42 4.70
C GLY A 115 -3.61 1.24 5.76
N GLY A 116 -4.02 2.49 5.43
CA GLY A 116 -4.67 3.40 6.37
C GLY A 116 -3.69 4.15 7.27
N GLU A 117 -2.39 3.98 7.06
CA GLU A 117 -1.35 4.76 7.71
C GLU A 117 -1.42 6.23 7.27
N ARG A 118 -1.25 7.13 8.21
CA ARG A 118 -1.20 8.58 7.95
C ARG A 118 0.20 9.10 8.15
N VAL A 119 0.71 9.76 7.12
CA VAL A 119 2.06 10.34 7.09
C VAL A 119 1.92 11.84 7.01
N SER A 120 2.43 12.55 8.01
CA SER A 120 2.43 14.00 8.07
C SER A 120 3.83 14.56 7.81
N LEU A 121 3.90 15.59 6.98
CA LEU A 121 5.10 16.29 6.54
C LEU A 121 4.98 17.73 6.96
N GLU A 122 5.93 18.25 7.75
CA GLU A 122 5.95 19.64 8.24
C GLU A 122 7.38 20.13 8.51
N PRO A 123 7.65 21.46 8.42
CA PRO A 123 6.80 22.49 7.86
C PRO A 123 6.93 22.54 6.33
N VAL A 124 5.83 22.53 5.61
CA VAL A 124 5.81 22.53 4.14
C VAL A 124 4.75 23.45 3.56
N THR A 125 4.96 23.92 2.33
CA THR A 125 3.91 24.55 1.51
C THR A 125 3.59 23.64 0.34
N SER A 126 2.31 23.38 0.07
CA SER A 126 1.85 22.51 -1.00
C SER A 126 0.64 23.12 -1.69
N GLU A 127 0.55 22.93 -3.02
CA GLU A 127 -0.63 23.29 -3.82
C GLU A 127 -1.68 22.17 -3.82
N LEU A 128 -1.33 20.98 -3.34
CA LEU A 128 -2.22 19.82 -3.27
C LEU A 128 -3.35 20.06 -2.27
N ARG A 129 -4.47 19.41 -2.52
CA ARG A 129 -5.69 19.50 -1.71
C ARG A 129 -6.11 18.15 -1.20
N SER A 130 -6.88 18.12 -0.14
CA SER A 130 -7.51 16.90 0.35
C SER A 130 -8.32 16.23 -0.77
N GLY A 131 -8.05 14.94 -1.00
CA GLY A 131 -8.61 14.13 -2.07
C GLY A 131 -7.66 13.89 -3.26
N ASP A 132 -6.60 14.67 -3.40
CA ASP A 132 -5.61 14.45 -4.46
C ASP A 132 -4.85 13.15 -4.23
N TRP A 133 -4.60 12.41 -5.31
CA TRP A 133 -3.77 11.21 -5.30
C TRP A 133 -2.33 11.56 -5.64
N VAL A 134 -1.37 10.99 -4.88
CA VAL A 134 0.07 11.15 -5.11
C VAL A 134 0.75 9.80 -5.25
N GLN A 135 1.79 9.75 -6.08
CA GLN A 135 2.63 8.57 -6.24
C GLN A 135 3.86 8.67 -5.32
N ARG A 136 4.39 7.54 -4.90
CA ARG A 136 5.67 7.50 -4.19
C ARG A 136 6.77 8.15 -5.03
N GLY A 137 7.58 9.03 -4.43
CA GLY A 137 8.66 9.77 -5.08
C GLY A 137 8.20 10.99 -5.89
N GLU A 138 6.91 11.26 -5.97
CA GLU A 138 6.37 12.45 -6.65
C GLU A 138 6.68 13.72 -5.83
N PRO A 139 7.17 14.82 -6.45
CA PRO A 139 7.28 16.12 -5.79
C PRO A 139 5.90 16.62 -5.36
N ILE A 140 5.72 16.90 -4.06
CA ILE A 140 4.40 17.22 -3.48
C ILE A 140 4.36 18.50 -2.68
N ALA A 141 5.52 19.04 -2.30
CA ALA A 141 5.58 20.25 -1.47
C ALA A 141 6.97 20.89 -1.51
N GLU A 142 7.04 22.10 -0.99
CA GLU A 142 8.28 22.82 -0.69
C GLU A 142 8.46 22.92 0.82
N LEU A 143 9.64 22.51 1.28
CA LEU A 143 10.04 22.56 2.68
C LEU A 143 10.24 24.02 3.13
N GLN A 144 9.68 24.34 4.29
CA GLN A 144 9.83 25.64 4.93
C GLN A 144 10.89 25.57 6.04
N GLY A 145 11.57 26.68 6.28
CA GLY A 145 12.52 26.78 7.38
C GLY A 145 11.83 26.97 8.74
N GLY A 146 12.64 26.91 9.83
CA GLY A 146 12.20 27.31 11.17
C GLY A 146 11.90 26.18 12.14
N HIS A 147 11.84 24.93 11.69
CA HIS A 147 11.60 23.78 12.58
C HIS A 147 12.88 23.34 13.31
N CYS A 148 14.00 23.32 12.61
CA CYS A 148 15.32 22.98 13.15
C CYS A 148 16.29 24.17 12.99
N ALA A 149 17.45 24.10 13.63
CA ALA A 149 18.52 25.08 13.41
C ALA A 149 19.05 25.08 11.96
N GLN A 150 18.90 23.97 11.26
CA GLN A 150 19.19 23.79 9.84
C GLN A 150 17.94 23.35 9.09
N LEU A 151 17.96 23.35 7.76
CA LEU A 151 16.82 22.89 6.97
C LEU A 151 16.51 21.43 7.29
N CYS A 152 15.30 21.16 7.74
CA CYS A 152 14.84 19.83 8.11
C CYS A 152 13.35 19.66 7.89
N LEU A 153 12.94 18.42 7.64
CA LEU A 153 11.56 17.99 7.53
C LEU A 153 11.19 17.13 8.74
N HIS A 154 10.12 17.46 9.42
CA HIS A 154 9.49 16.55 10.37
C HIS A 154 8.58 15.57 9.64
N LEU A 155 8.84 14.27 9.82
CA LEU A 155 8.08 13.16 9.23
C LEU A 155 7.37 12.40 10.37
N GLY A 156 6.06 12.58 10.48
CA GLY A 156 5.22 11.86 11.42
C GLY A 156 4.56 10.63 10.79
N LEU A 157 4.47 9.54 11.53
CA LEU A 157 3.69 8.35 11.15
C LEU A 157 2.65 8.03 12.21
N ARG A 158 1.38 7.90 11.79
CA ARG A 158 0.29 7.46 12.64
C ARG A 158 -0.41 6.24 12.03
N VAL A 159 -0.47 5.15 12.77
CA VAL A 159 -1.16 3.93 12.38
C VAL A 159 -2.31 3.72 13.36
N SER A 160 -3.54 3.68 12.86
CA SER A 160 -4.76 3.78 13.68
C SER A 160 -4.68 5.02 14.58
N ASP A 161 -4.70 4.86 15.89
CA ASP A 161 -4.62 5.98 16.84
C ASP A 161 -3.26 6.15 17.51
N SER A 162 -2.24 5.43 17.02
CA SER A 162 -0.91 5.43 17.65
C SER A 162 0.14 6.04 16.74
N TYR A 163 1.00 6.91 17.29
CA TYR A 163 2.21 7.35 16.64
C TYR A 163 3.27 6.26 16.68
N ARG A 164 3.97 6.09 15.57
CA ARG A 164 5.07 5.13 15.41
C ARG A 164 6.30 5.79 14.81
N SER A 165 7.45 5.16 15.01
CA SER A 165 8.67 5.60 14.34
C SER A 165 8.65 5.21 12.87
N PRO A 166 8.84 6.16 11.93
CA PRO A 166 8.93 5.86 10.50
C PRO A 166 10.24 5.19 10.06
N ARG A 167 11.14 4.85 10.99
CA ARG A 167 12.49 4.33 10.65
C ARG A 167 12.45 3.07 9.78
N LEU A 168 11.60 2.12 10.12
CA LEU A 168 11.52 0.83 9.39
C LEU A 168 11.01 1.02 7.98
N GLU A 169 10.04 1.90 7.82
CA GLU A 169 9.46 2.24 6.53
C GLU A 169 10.49 2.92 5.60
N LEU A 170 11.42 3.71 6.17
CA LEU A 170 12.54 4.32 5.45
C LEU A 170 13.74 3.38 5.27
N GLY A 171 13.63 2.11 5.65
CA GLY A 171 14.72 1.14 5.57
C GLY A 171 15.84 1.36 6.60
N VAL A 172 15.60 2.16 7.64
CA VAL A 172 16.57 2.42 8.71
C VAL A 172 16.29 1.48 9.88
N PRO A 173 17.23 0.61 10.27
CA PRO A 173 17.03 -0.32 11.37
C PRO A 173 16.80 0.40 12.69
N LEU A 174 15.98 -0.18 13.55
CA LEU A 174 15.82 0.29 14.92
C LEU A 174 17.15 0.06 15.68
N ARG A 175 17.53 1.02 16.52
CA ARG A 175 18.64 0.83 17.44
C ARG A 175 18.23 -0.19 18.50
N ALA A 176 19.00 -1.26 18.64
CA ALA A 176 18.86 -2.14 19.79
C ALA A 176 19.31 -1.38 21.05
N VAL A 177 18.40 -1.28 22.02
CA VAL A 177 18.72 -0.76 23.35
C VAL A 177 18.86 -1.97 24.26
N LEU A 178 20.08 -2.19 24.78
CA LEU A 178 20.28 -3.18 25.83
C LEU A 178 19.65 -2.63 27.11
N LEU A 179 18.64 -3.31 27.61
CA LEU A 179 18.08 -3.00 28.93
C LEU A 179 19.09 -3.42 30.00
N PRO A 180 19.24 -2.66 31.10
CA PRO A 180 20.03 -3.09 32.22
C PRO A 180 19.55 -4.47 32.71
N TRP A 181 20.49 -5.37 32.99
CA TRP A 181 20.18 -6.76 33.36
C TRP A 181 19.33 -6.87 34.65
N GLU A 182 19.40 -5.88 35.51
CA GLU A 182 18.64 -5.80 36.76
C GLU A 182 17.11 -5.75 36.55
N ILE A 183 16.63 -5.28 35.39
CA ILE A 183 15.19 -5.24 35.09
C ILE A 183 14.65 -6.64 34.74
N GLN A 184 15.52 -7.57 34.35
CA GLN A 184 15.15 -8.94 33.98
C GLN A 184 14.89 -9.85 35.19
N ALA A 185 15.25 -9.44 36.40
CA ALA A 185 15.10 -10.21 37.62
C ALA A 185 13.77 -9.99 38.37
N LEU A 186 12.90 -9.11 37.87
CA LEU A 186 11.62 -8.72 38.49
C LEU A 186 10.37 -9.14 37.69
N GLY A 187 10.54 -10.05 36.71
CA GLY A 187 9.45 -10.61 35.89
C GLY A 187 9.10 -12.04 36.27
#